data_481d5de96ecfab7b5659ce46c7e6c595
#
_entry.id   481d5de96ecfab7b5659ce46c7e6c595
#
_cell.length_a   1.000
_cell.length_b   1.000
_cell.length_c   1.000
_cell.angle_alpha   90.00
_cell.angle_beta   90.00
_cell.angle_gamma   90.00
#
_symmetry.space_group_name_H-M   'P 1'
#
loop_
_entity.id
_entity.type
_entity.pdbx_description
1 polymer ?
#
loop_
_entity_poly.entity_id
_entity_poly.type
_entity_poly.pdbx_seq_one_letter_code
_entity_poly.pdbx_strand_id
1 'polypeptide(L)'
;TDKSREVAKIINSNHHEFIITEKDLATNLDEIILNFDEPFADSSALASYVVANKTKEYVTVALTGDGGDEIFGGYNKYYMGKMNEKYTNLMPSFFHARLVNMVGGILKSKNDQRGKRFKINRLLKSINYDGNFYYNIISLGFLEDEVKEILKTNEYIENSLSFYKDKIGNKNKSLTDFRNIDKMISLEGDMIVKV
;
A
#
# COMPACT_ATOMS: atom_id res chain seq x y z
N THR A 1 10.09 11.18 16.15
CA THR A 1 11.38 11.46 16.81
C THR A 1 11.26 11.50 18.32
N ASP A 2 10.37 12.32 18.94
CA ASP A 2 10.29 12.41 20.40
C ASP A 2 9.90 11.07 21.04
N LYS A 3 8.93 10.37 20.47
CA LYS A 3 8.56 9.02 20.91
C LYS A 3 9.69 8.00 20.77
N SER A 4 10.47 8.09 19.69
CA SER A 4 11.64 7.21 19.49
C SER A 4 12.69 7.42 20.57
N ARG A 5 12.97 8.67 20.92
CA ARG A 5 13.90 9.01 22.01
C ARG A 5 13.41 8.51 23.38
N GLU A 6 12.11 8.63 23.63
CA GLU A 6 11.50 8.13 24.86
C GLU A 6 11.67 6.62 24.98
N VAL A 7 11.34 5.89 23.92
CA VAL A 7 11.51 4.42 23.88
C VAL A 7 12.99 4.05 24.06
N ALA A 8 13.90 4.71 23.32
CA ALA A 8 15.32 4.45 23.43
C ALA A 8 15.88 4.65 24.85
N LYS A 9 15.39 5.66 25.59
CA LYS A 9 15.72 5.86 27.00
C LYS A 9 15.19 4.73 27.89
N ILE A 10 13.94 4.27 27.66
CA ILE A 10 13.34 3.21 28.46
C ILE A 10 14.12 1.91 28.32
N ILE A 11 14.53 1.55 27.10
CA ILE A 11 15.29 0.32 26.84
C ILE A 11 16.81 0.49 27.00
N ASN A 12 17.27 1.70 27.38
CA ASN A 12 18.67 2.05 27.55
C ASN A 12 19.56 1.70 26.34
N SER A 13 19.08 2.04 25.12
CA SER A 13 19.81 1.80 23.88
C SER A 13 20.75 2.95 23.54
N ASN A 14 21.83 2.66 22.78
CA ASN A 14 22.65 3.67 22.15
C ASN A 14 21.88 4.19 20.92
N HIS A 15 21.23 5.34 21.05
CA HIS A 15 20.27 5.88 20.09
C HIS A 15 20.95 6.85 19.12
N HIS A 16 20.84 6.57 17.82
CA HIS A 16 21.29 7.44 16.75
C HIS A 16 20.10 7.98 15.98
N GLU A 17 20.05 9.29 15.76
CA GLU A 17 19.00 9.95 14.99
C GLU A 17 19.55 10.55 13.70
N PHE A 18 18.87 10.31 12.60
CA PHE A 18 19.19 10.92 11.32
C PHE A 18 18.00 11.77 10.85
N ILE A 19 18.30 12.99 10.42
CA ILE A 19 17.32 13.85 9.76
C ILE A 19 17.58 13.77 8.26
N ILE A 20 16.64 13.16 7.55
CA ILE A 20 16.70 13.04 6.09
C ILE A 20 16.13 14.32 5.49
N THR A 21 16.89 14.95 4.62
CA THR A 21 16.49 16.16 3.89
C THR A 21 16.15 15.86 2.43
N GLU A 22 15.43 16.75 1.78
CA GLU A 22 15.18 16.65 0.34
C GLU A 22 16.47 16.58 -0.48
N LYS A 23 17.54 17.22 -0.01
CA LYS A 23 18.84 17.18 -0.65
C LYS A 23 19.46 15.78 -0.57
N ASP A 24 19.34 15.11 0.57
CA ASP A 24 19.84 13.73 0.73
C ASP A 24 19.15 12.79 -0.24
N LEU A 25 17.84 12.94 -0.42
CA LEU A 25 17.06 12.14 -1.38
C LEU A 25 17.47 12.44 -2.83
N ALA A 26 17.57 13.72 -3.19
CA ALA A 26 17.92 14.12 -4.55
C ALA A 26 19.34 13.71 -4.94
N THR A 27 20.29 13.77 -4.01
CA THR A 27 21.69 13.40 -4.28
C THR A 27 21.87 11.91 -4.55
N ASN A 28 21.02 11.06 -3.95
CA ASN A 28 21.13 9.60 -4.07
C ASN A 28 20.13 9.01 -5.08
N LEU A 29 19.33 9.83 -5.78
CA LEU A 29 18.22 9.37 -6.59
C LEU A 29 18.65 8.40 -7.70
N ASP A 30 19.70 8.72 -8.44
CA ASP A 30 20.19 7.89 -9.55
C ASP A 30 20.72 6.54 -9.03
N GLU A 31 21.46 6.55 -7.92
CA GLU A 31 21.96 5.33 -7.30
C GLU A 31 20.82 4.46 -6.77
N ILE A 32 19.80 5.06 -6.17
CA ILE A 32 18.62 4.35 -5.69
C ILE A 32 17.88 3.68 -6.85
N ILE A 33 17.64 4.41 -7.95
CA ILE A 33 16.94 3.86 -9.12
C ILE A 33 17.72 2.71 -9.74
N LEU A 34 19.04 2.84 -9.85
CA LEU A 34 19.89 1.82 -10.46
C LEU A 34 20.09 0.58 -9.57
N ASN A 35 19.72 0.66 -8.31
CA ASN A 35 19.84 -0.45 -7.36
C ASN A 35 18.67 -1.45 -7.43
N PHE A 36 17.60 -1.12 -8.13
CA PHE A 36 16.45 -2.00 -8.37
C PHE A 36 16.57 -2.69 -9.74
N ASP A 37 16.30 -3.98 -9.77
CA ASP A 37 16.31 -4.79 -11.01
C ASP A 37 15.15 -4.44 -11.96
N GLU A 38 14.08 -3.84 -11.43
CA GLU A 38 12.89 -3.41 -12.15
C GLU A 38 12.38 -2.05 -11.66
N PRO A 39 11.52 -1.36 -12.43
CA PRO A 39 10.93 -0.09 -12.00
C PRO A 39 10.16 -0.24 -10.69
N PHE A 40 10.59 0.46 -9.66
CA PHE A 40 9.99 0.42 -8.32
C PHE A 40 9.29 1.74 -8.00
N ALA A 41 8.00 1.68 -7.68
CA ALA A 41 7.14 2.86 -7.59
C ALA A 41 6.87 3.36 -6.16
N ASP A 42 7.26 2.63 -5.12
CA ASP A 42 7.07 3.10 -3.75
C ASP A 42 8.16 4.11 -3.34
N SER A 43 7.75 5.36 -3.19
CA SER A 43 8.65 6.45 -2.79
C SER A 43 9.31 6.26 -1.42
N SER A 44 8.84 5.35 -0.58
CA SER A 44 9.48 5.05 0.70
C SER A 44 10.84 4.37 0.54
N ALA A 45 11.12 3.78 -0.63
CA ALA A 45 12.43 3.24 -0.97
C ALA A 45 13.55 4.29 -0.87
N LEU A 46 13.25 5.55 -1.22
CA LEU A 46 14.21 6.65 -1.09
C LEU A 46 14.66 6.84 0.36
N ALA A 47 13.70 6.86 1.28
CA ALA A 47 14.00 7.00 2.71
C ALA A 47 14.69 5.76 3.27
N SER A 48 14.25 4.55 2.88
CA SER A 48 14.86 3.28 3.30
C SER A 48 16.32 3.20 2.88
N TYR A 49 16.64 3.56 1.63
CA TYR A 49 18.02 3.59 1.15
C TYR A 49 18.91 4.52 2.00
N VAL A 50 18.48 5.75 2.26
CA VAL A 50 19.28 6.71 3.05
C VAL A 50 19.45 6.19 4.48
N VAL A 51 18.44 5.61 5.09
CA VAL A 51 18.53 5.01 6.43
C VAL A 51 19.49 3.83 6.43
N ALA A 52 19.38 2.91 5.47
CA ALA A 52 20.28 1.76 5.34
C ALA A 52 21.74 2.20 5.14
N ASN A 53 21.96 3.18 4.26
CA ASN A 53 23.29 3.72 3.99
C ASN A 53 23.93 4.38 5.24
N LYS A 54 23.15 5.08 6.04
CA LYS A 54 23.60 5.63 7.32
C LYS A 54 23.82 4.55 8.38
N THR A 55 22.96 3.54 8.42
CA THR A 55 23.02 2.48 9.42
C THR A 55 24.25 1.58 9.23
N LYS A 56 24.65 1.32 7.99
CA LYS A 56 25.83 0.49 7.71
C LYS A 56 27.16 1.09 8.22
N GLU A 57 27.19 2.38 8.53
CA GLU A 57 28.36 3.02 9.17
C GLU A 57 28.57 2.51 10.62
N TYR A 58 27.53 1.96 11.24
CA TYR A 58 27.54 1.55 12.65
C TYR A 58 27.42 0.05 12.84
N VAL A 59 26.71 -0.65 11.96
CA VAL A 59 26.43 -2.09 12.11
C VAL A 59 26.48 -2.81 10.77
N THR A 60 26.84 -4.09 10.82
CA THR A 60 26.84 -4.97 9.64
C THR A 60 25.45 -5.52 9.33
N VAL A 61 24.63 -5.71 10.36
CA VAL A 61 23.27 -6.23 10.24
C VAL A 61 22.34 -5.38 11.11
N ALA A 62 21.22 -4.98 10.55
CA ALA A 62 20.17 -4.26 11.27
C ALA A 62 18.86 -5.08 11.23
N LEU A 63 18.09 -5.02 12.32
CA LEU A 63 16.73 -5.53 12.38
C LEU A 63 15.75 -4.39 12.17
N THR A 64 14.76 -4.60 11.31
CA THR A 64 13.70 -3.64 11.04
C THR A 64 12.37 -4.09 11.64
N GLY A 65 11.38 -3.19 11.67
CA GLY A 65 10.01 -3.50 12.08
C GLY A 65 9.11 -3.95 10.93
N ASP A 66 9.67 -4.12 9.73
CA ASP A 66 8.90 -4.48 8.54
C ASP A 66 8.24 -5.87 8.70
N GLY A 67 7.01 -5.98 8.22
CA GLY A 67 6.19 -7.20 8.39
C GLY A 67 5.44 -7.28 9.73
N GLY A 68 5.70 -6.37 10.67
CA GLY A 68 5.00 -6.36 11.96
C GLY A 68 3.49 -6.15 11.83
N ASP A 69 3.07 -5.22 11.01
CA ASP A 69 1.66 -4.94 10.76
C ASP A 69 0.95 -6.10 10.05
N GLU A 70 1.62 -6.75 9.11
CA GLU A 70 1.11 -7.92 8.38
C GLU A 70 0.96 -9.14 9.30
N ILE A 71 1.90 -9.32 10.23
CA ILE A 71 1.88 -10.46 11.17
C ILE A 71 0.86 -10.23 12.28
N PHE A 72 0.80 -9.03 12.83
CA PHE A 72 -0.03 -8.73 13.99
C PHE A 72 -1.35 -8.02 13.67
N GLY A 73 -1.61 -7.69 12.40
CA GLY A 73 -2.85 -7.04 11.96
C GLY A 73 -2.94 -5.58 12.34
N GLY A 74 -1.83 -4.84 12.26
CA GLY A 74 -1.74 -3.44 12.68
C GLY A 74 -2.45 -2.45 11.75
N TYR A 75 -2.66 -2.78 10.48
CA TYR A 75 -3.30 -1.87 9.53
C TYR A 75 -4.82 -1.80 9.68
N ASN A 76 -5.34 -0.59 9.68
CA ASN A 76 -6.79 -0.35 9.65
C ASN A 76 -7.47 -0.95 8.40
N LYS A 77 -6.74 -1.10 7.28
CA LYS A 77 -7.26 -1.71 6.04
C LYS A 77 -7.81 -3.13 6.27
N TYR A 78 -7.28 -3.88 7.21
CA TYR A 78 -7.73 -5.24 7.51
C TYR A 78 -9.17 -5.31 8.03
N TYR A 79 -9.63 -4.26 8.69
CA TYR A 79 -11.00 -4.20 9.22
C TYR A 79 -12.02 -3.71 8.19
N MET A 80 -11.56 -3.13 7.08
CA MET A 80 -12.44 -2.59 6.06
C MET A 80 -13.22 -3.66 5.30
N GLY A 81 -12.73 -4.91 5.26
CA GLY A 81 -13.44 -6.03 4.66
C GLY A 81 -14.79 -6.30 5.32
N LYS A 82 -14.87 -6.22 6.65
CA LYS A 82 -16.14 -6.34 7.37
C LYS A 82 -17.11 -5.19 7.06
N MET A 83 -16.57 -4.00 6.80
CA MET A 83 -17.39 -2.86 6.37
C MET A 83 -17.90 -3.07 4.95
N ASN A 84 -17.08 -3.59 4.05
CA ASN A 84 -17.50 -3.94 2.69
C ASN A 84 -18.63 -4.99 2.72
N GLU A 85 -18.46 -6.05 3.49
CA GLU A 85 -19.48 -7.10 3.62
C GLU A 85 -20.82 -6.55 4.13
N LYS A 86 -20.80 -5.75 5.19
CA LYS A 86 -22.02 -5.10 5.70
C LYS A 86 -22.64 -4.17 4.66
N TYR A 87 -21.82 -3.40 3.97
CA TYR A 87 -22.30 -2.48 2.95
C TYR A 87 -22.94 -3.22 1.77
N THR A 88 -22.28 -4.23 1.23
CA THR A 88 -22.76 -4.99 0.06
C THR A 88 -24.02 -5.82 0.38
N ASN A 89 -24.17 -6.26 1.62
CA ASN A 89 -25.40 -6.93 2.08
C ASN A 89 -26.58 -5.97 2.19
N LEU A 90 -26.34 -4.68 2.46
CA LEU A 90 -27.39 -3.68 2.64
C LEU A 90 -27.68 -2.90 1.35
N MET A 91 -26.68 -2.63 0.55
CA MET A 91 -26.75 -1.79 -0.65
C MET A 91 -26.62 -2.65 -1.92
N PRO A 92 -27.68 -2.79 -2.73
CA PRO A 92 -27.60 -3.48 -4.02
C PRO A 92 -26.60 -2.81 -4.97
N SER A 93 -25.92 -3.61 -5.80
CA SER A 93 -24.87 -3.15 -6.72
C SER A 93 -25.33 -2.04 -7.68
N PHE A 94 -26.57 -2.11 -8.16
CA PHE A 94 -27.14 -1.07 -9.03
C PHE A 94 -27.19 0.31 -8.36
N PHE A 95 -27.62 0.39 -7.11
CA PHE A 95 -27.65 1.66 -6.37
C PHE A 95 -26.24 2.15 -6.05
N HIS A 96 -25.33 1.24 -5.75
CA HIS A 96 -23.92 1.57 -5.54
C HIS A 96 -23.30 2.19 -6.79
N ALA A 97 -23.48 1.58 -7.96
CA ALA A 97 -22.96 2.11 -9.23
C ALA A 97 -23.46 3.53 -9.50
N ARG A 98 -24.74 3.78 -9.25
CA ARG A 98 -25.34 5.12 -9.41
C ARG A 98 -24.76 6.13 -8.42
N LEU A 99 -24.52 5.71 -7.18
CA LEU A 99 -23.88 6.53 -6.14
C LEU A 99 -22.45 6.89 -6.54
N VAL A 100 -21.64 5.93 -7.00
CA VAL A 100 -20.25 6.17 -7.44
C VAL A 100 -20.19 7.17 -8.58
N ASN A 101 -21.06 7.05 -9.56
CA ASN A 101 -21.13 7.98 -10.69
C ASN A 101 -21.50 9.41 -10.25
N MET A 102 -22.47 9.53 -9.36
CA MET A 102 -22.92 10.82 -8.83
C MET A 102 -21.84 11.49 -7.97
N VAL A 103 -21.23 10.72 -7.06
CA VAL A 103 -20.20 11.20 -6.15
C VAL A 103 -18.89 11.51 -6.92
N GLY A 104 -18.53 10.71 -7.92
CA GLY A 104 -17.37 10.93 -8.77
C GLY A 104 -17.41 12.28 -9.52
N GLY A 105 -18.60 12.71 -9.93
CA GLY A 105 -18.83 14.04 -10.53
C GLY A 105 -18.61 15.20 -9.56
N ILE A 106 -18.99 15.02 -8.29
CA ILE A 106 -18.93 16.06 -7.23
C ILE A 106 -17.56 16.09 -6.54
N LEU A 107 -16.96 14.93 -6.34
CA LEU A 107 -15.69 14.77 -5.63
C LEU A 107 -14.47 14.83 -6.56
N LYS A 108 -14.52 15.59 -7.66
CA LYS A 108 -13.30 15.84 -8.46
C LYS A 108 -12.21 16.34 -7.54
N SER A 109 -11.19 15.49 -7.30
CA SER A 109 -10.05 15.90 -6.48
C SER A 109 -9.25 16.93 -7.25
N LYS A 110 -8.97 18.07 -6.61
CA LYS A 110 -7.83 18.90 -7.00
C LYS A 110 -6.57 18.01 -6.89
N ASN A 111 -5.52 18.31 -7.60
CA ASN A 111 -4.24 17.57 -7.72
C ASN A 111 -3.63 16.99 -6.43
N ASP A 112 -4.31 17.07 -5.30
CA ASP A 112 -3.92 16.49 -4.02
C ASP A 112 -4.54 15.09 -3.85
N GLN A 113 -3.77 14.07 -4.21
CA GLN A 113 -4.13 12.64 -4.06
C GLN A 113 -4.20 12.18 -2.59
N ARG A 114 -4.05 13.06 -1.61
CA ARG A 114 -4.04 12.75 -0.18
C ARG A 114 -5.26 13.25 0.58
N GLY A 115 -6.11 14.07 -0.04
CA GLY A 115 -7.28 14.69 0.59
C GLY A 115 -8.37 13.71 1.01
N LYS A 116 -9.24 14.12 1.95
CA LYS A 116 -10.40 13.32 2.39
C LYS A 116 -11.30 12.90 1.21
N ARG A 117 -11.47 13.78 0.22
CA ARG A 117 -12.28 13.51 -0.99
C ARG A 117 -11.70 12.37 -1.82
N PHE A 118 -10.38 12.36 -2.01
CA PHE A 118 -9.69 11.27 -2.69
C PHE A 118 -9.88 9.94 -1.96
N LYS A 119 -9.69 9.92 -0.63
CA LYS A 119 -9.85 8.69 0.18
C LYS A 119 -11.27 8.14 0.11
N ILE A 120 -12.29 9.01 0.16
CA ILE A 120 -13.70 8.61 0.04
C ILE A 120 -13.99 8.04 -1.36
N ASN A 121 -13.53 8.73 -2.41
CA ASN A 121 -13.73 8.26 -3.78
C ASN A 121 -13.04 6.92 -4.02
N ARG A 122 -11.80 6.74 -3.56
CA ARG A 122 -11.07 5.49 -3.66
C ARG A 122 -11.74 4.37 -2.87
N LEU A 123 -12.23 4.65 -1.67
CA LEU A 123 -12.98 3.67 -0.87
C LEU A 123 -14.25 3.25 -1.59
N LEU A 124 -15.03 4.19 -2.12
CA LEU A 124 -16.26 3.86 -2.87
C LEU A 124 -15.94 3.03 -4.11
N LYS A 125 -14.91 3.38 -4.87
CA LYS A 125 -14.48 2.59 -6.03
C LYS A 125 -13.94 1.20 -5.67
N SER A 126 -13.40 1.01 -4.46
CA SER A 126 -12.89 -0.29 -4.01
C SER A 126 -13.98 -1.23 -3.51
N ILE A 127 -15.20 -0.75 -3.22
CA ILE A 127 -16.35 -1.59 -2.84
C ILE A 127 -16.55 -2.66 -3.91
N ASN A 128 -16.62 -3.91 -3.49
CA ASN A 128 -16.68 -5.03 -4.40
C ASN A 128 -17.69 -6.07 -3.92
N TYR A 129 -18.52 -6.56 -4.85
CA TYR A 129 -19.57 -7.56 -4.62
C TYR A 129 -19.11 -8.98 -4.92
N ASP A 130 -17.95 -9.13 -5.61
CA ASP A 130 -17.47 -10.40 -6.16
C ASP A 130 -16.34 -11.02 -5.31
N GLY A 131 -16.11 -10.53 -4.08
CA GLY A 131 -15.09 -11.04 -3.19
C GLY A 131 -13.67 -10.49 -3.43
N ASN A 132 -13.49 -9.57 -4.37
CA ASN A 132 -12.19 -8.99 -4.71
C ASN A 132 -11.82 -7.73 -3.91
N PHE A 133 -12.58 -7.38 -2.88
CA PHE A 133 -12.39 -6.14 -2.12
C PHE A 133 -10.97 -5.96 -1.60
N TYR A 134 -10.37 -7.01 -1.05
CA TYR A 134 -9.03 -6.94 -0.49
C TYR A 134 -7.96 -6.70 -1.55
N TYR A 135 -8.09 -7.31 -2.73
CA TYR A 135 -7.18 -7.07 -3.85
C TYR A 135 -7.25 -5.61 -4.31
N ASN A 136 -8.44 -5.03 -4.40
CA ASN A 136 -8.62 -3.64 -4.77
C ASN A 136 -8.02 -2.66 -3.74
N ILE A 137 -8.07 -3.01 -2.46
CA ILE A 137 -7.51 -2.18 -1.37
C ILE A 137 -5.99 -2.27 -1.31
N ILE A 138 -5.42 -3.44 -1.56
CA ILE A 138 -3.96 -3.64 -1.55
C ILE A 138 -3.31 -2.99 -2.77
N SER A 139 -4.00 -2.96 -3.91
CA SER A 139 -3.48 -2.31 -5.11
C SER A 139 -3.15 -0.84 -4.83
N LEU A 140 -1.87 -0.55 -4.71
CA LEU A 140 -1.35 0.81 -4.45
C LEU A 140 -1.33 1.66 -5.70
N GLY A 141 -1.33 1.02 -6.88
CA GLY A 141 -1.28 1.66 -8.18
C GLY A 141 -2.65 1.98 -8.76
N PHE A 142 -2.72 1.91 -10.08
CA PHE A 142 -3.95 2.11 -10.84
C PHE A 142 -4.82 0.86 -10.83
N LEU A 143 -6.13 1.05 -10.81
CA LEU A 143 -7.07 -0.04 -11.06
C LEU A 143 -7.00 -0.45 -12.55
N GLU A 144 -7.44 -1.68 -12.86
CA GLU A 144 -7.39 -2.23 -14.21
C GLU A 144 -8.03 -1.32 -15.26
N ASP A 145 -9.21 -0.76 -14.97
CA ASP A 145 -9.90 0.17 -15.86
C ASP A 145 -9.11 1.49 -16.06
N GLU A 146 -8.46 1.97 -15.00
CA GLU A 146 -7.60 3.16 -15.06
C GLU A 146 -6.35 2.90 -15.94
N VAL A 147 -5.77 1.70 -15.85
CA VAL A 147 -4.64 1.29 -16.70
C VAL A 147 -5.07 1.23 -18.17
N LYS A 148 -6.23 0.64 -18.48
CA LYS A 148 -6.78 0.59 -19.84
C LYS A 148 -7.00 2.00 -20.42
N GLU A 149 -7.52 2.91 -19.62
CA GLU A 149 -7.73 4.32 -20.02
C GLU A 149 -6.39 5.02 -20.33
N ILE A 150 -5.38 4.82 -19.49
CA ILE A 150 -4.04 5.41 -19.67
C ILE A 150 -3.37 4.87 -20.95
N LEU A 151 -3.42 3.57 -21.16
CA LEU A 151 -2.82 2.92 -22.32
C LEU A 151 -3.65 3.10 -23.61
N LYS A 152 -4.87 3.62 -23.50
CA LYS A 152 -5.80 3.81 -24.62
C LYS A 152 -6.00 2.52 -25.43
N THR A 153 -6.05 1.39 -24.76
CA THR A 153 -6.22 0.08 -25.37
C THR A 153 -7.50 -0.60 -24.89
N ASN A 154 -8.16 -1.31 -25.80
CA ASN A 154 -9.25 -2.22 -25.47
C ASN A 154 -8.78 -3.68 -25.37
N GLU A 155 -7.49 -3.93 -25.56
CA GLU A 155 -6.94 -5.27 -25.43
C GLU A 155 -7.01 -5.75 -23.99
N TYR A 156 -7.05 -7.06 -23.83
CA TYR A 156 -6.99 -7.67 -22.51
C TYR A 156 -5.62 -7.38 -21.89
N ILE A 157 -5.64 -6.69 -20.76
CA ILE A 157 -4.45 -6.53 -19.92
C ILE A 157 -4.61 -7.54 -18.81
N GLU A 158 -3.68 -8.49 -18.74
CA GLU A 158 -3.67 -9.45 -17.65
C GLU A 158 -3.56 -8.72 -16.31
N ASN A 159 -4.50 -9.00 -15.43
CA ASN A 159 -4.48 -8.40 -14.11
C ASN A 159 -3.26 -8.96 -13.34
N SER A 160 -2.33 -8.10 -12.98
CA SER A 160 -1.12 -8.46 -12.23
C SER A 160 -1.42 -9.22 -10.93
N LEU A 161 -2.64 -9.10 -10.40
CA LEU A 161 -3.09 -9.82 -9.22
C LEU A 161 -3.70 -11.19 -9.52
N SER A 162 -3.89 -11.57 -10.80
CA SER A 162 -4.51 -12.85 -11.20
C SER A 162 -3.74 -14.04 -10.62
N PHE A 163 -2.41 -14.00 -10.71
CA PHE A 163 -1.54 -15.00 -10.15
C PHE A 163 -1.76 -15.25 -8.64
N TYR A 164 -1.96 -14.19 -7.87
CA TYR A 164 -2.22 -14.29 -6.44
C TYR A 164 -3.64 -14.77 -6.15
N LYS A 165 -4.62 -14.35 -6.96
CA LYS A 165 -6.01 -14.81 -6.85
C LYS A 165 -6.13 -16.32 -7.05
N ASP A 166 -5.41 -16.85 -8.01
CA ASP A 166 -5.39 -18.29 -8.31
C ASP A 166 -4.74 -19.09 -7.17
N LYS A 167 -3.68 -18.57 -6.55
CA LYS A 167 -3.03 -19.24 -5.41
C LYS A 167 -3.84 -19.19 -4.11
N ILE A 168 -4.48 -18.07 -3.82
CA ILE A 168 -5.15 -17.82 -2.54
C ILE A 168 -6.63 -18.23 -2.61
N GLY A 169 -7.20 -18.21 -3.82
CA GLY A 169 -8.61 -18.47 -4.07
C GLY A 169 -9.53 -17.32 -3.61
N ASN A 170 -10.82 -17.45 -3.90
CA ASN A 170 -11.83 -16.41 -3.59
C ASN A 170 -12.36 -16.46 -2.15
N LYS A 171 -11.69 -17.12 -1.22
CA LYS A 171 -12.12 -17.26 0.19
C LYS A 171 -11.72 -16.08 1.08
N ASN A 172 -11.82 -14.87 0.59
CA ASN A 172 -11.27 -13.66 1.21
C ASN A 172 -12.25 -12.98 2.16
N LYS A 173 -12.76 -13.71 3.14
CA LYS A 173 -13.80 -13.19 4.04
C LYS A 173 -13.30 -12.90 5.46
N SER A 174 -12.16 -13.44 5.85
CA SER A 174 -11.63 -13.25 7.20
C SER A 174 -10.48 -12.25 7.24
N LEU A 175 -10.23 -11.67 8.40
CA LEU A 175 -9.07 -10.84 8.67
C LEU A 175 -7.76 -11.60 8.41
N THR A 176 -7.74 -12.90 8.71
CA THR A 176 -6.59 -13.77 8.48
C THR A 176 -6.31 -13.96 6.99
N ASP A 177 -7.36 -14.15 6.17
CA ASP A 177 -7.21 -14.28 4.72
C ASP A 177 -6.61 -12.99 4.14
N PHE A 178 -7.10 -11.83 4.59
CA PHE A 178 -6.57 -10.55 4.13
C PHE A 178 -5.10 -10.35 4.51
N ARG A 179 -4.73 -10.68 5.75
CA ARG A 179 -3.33 -10.63 6.18
C ARG A 179 -2.43 -11.56 5.36
N ASN A 180 -2.91 -12.74 5.00
CA ASN A 180 -2.17 -13.67 4.16
C ASN A 180 -1.98 -13.14 2.73
N ILE A 181 -3.01 -12.50 2.17
CA ILE A 181 -2.90 -11.82 0.87
C ILE A 181 -1.86 -10.70 0.94
N ASP A 182 -1.95 -9.87 1.97
CA ASP A 182 -1.04 -8.74 2.15
C ASP A 182 0.42 -9.17 2.34
N LYS A 183 0.66 -10.28 3.07
CA LYS A 183 1.99 -10.87 3.18
C LYS A 183 2.57 -11.29 1.83
N MET A 184 1.75 -11.91 0.98
CA MET A 184 2.21 -12.42 -0.31
C MET A 184 2.38 -11.33 -1.36
N ILE A 185 1.65 -10.23 -1.25
CA ILE A 185 1.66 -9.15 -2.25
C ILE A 185 2.50 -7.98 -1.76
N SER A 186 2.09 -7.37 -0.64
CA SER A 186 2.74 -6.13 -0.18
C SER A 186 4.04 -6.40 0.56
N LEU A 187 4.10 -7.43 1.41
CA LEU A 187 5.31 -7.69 2.17
C LEU A 187 6.42 -8.23 1.26
N GLU A 188 6.15 -9.25 0.45
CA GLU A 188 7.16 -9.83 -0.45
C GLU A 188 7.49 -8.90 -1.62
N GLY A 189 6.49 -8.31 -2.27
CA GLY A 189 6.66 -7.57 -3.53
C GLY A 189 6.97 -6.08 -3.38
N ASP A 190 6.83 -5.53 -2.17
CA ASP A 190 7.06 -4.10 -1.92
C ASP A 190 7.99 -3.87 -0.72
N MET A 191 7.61 -4.34 0.46
CA MET A 191 8.33 -3.96 1.68
C MET A 191 9.73 -4.59 1.79
N ILE A 192 9.87 -5.88 1.48
CA ILE A 192 11.15 -6.58 1.58
C ILE A 192 12.10 -6.20 0.44
N VAL A 193 11.57 -5.83 -0.72
CA VAL A 193 12.37 -5.47 -1.90
C VAL A 193 13.20 -4.19 -1.68
N LYS A 194 12.75 -3.30 -0.81
CA LYS A 194 13.39 -1.99 -0.56
C LYS A 194 14.28 -1.91 0.68
N VAL A 195 14.48 -3.03 1.40
CA VAL A 195 15.23 -3.08 2.68
C VAL A 195 16.60 -3.72 2.51
#